data_030a7e01dff7d1091c5accb2231ef6fe
#
_entry.id   030a7e01dff7d1091c5accb2231ef6fe
#
_cell.length_a   1.000
_cell.length_b   1.000
_cell.length_c   1.000
_cell.angle_alpha   90.00
_cell.angle_beta   90.00
_cell.angle_gamma   90.00
#
_symmetry.space_group_name_H-M   'P 1'
#
loop_
_entity.id
_entity.type
_entity.pdbx_description
1 polymer ?
#
loop_
_entity_poly.entity_id
_entity_poly.type
_entity_poly.pdbx_seq_one_letter_code
_entity_poly.pdbx_strand_id
1 'polypeptide(L)'
;MAAVNITAMIERYIAARDMKTKLDNAHKAKLEPLVAAMEKTESAILEFLDKNHMDSAKCEAGTAYRASKTSATVHDFDAFMDFVRENDAWHFLEKRVAKTQVDEYVAIHKDLPPGINYTRMASLNIRRAT
;
A
#
# COMPACT_ATOMS: atom_id res chain seq x y z
N MET A 1 -3.95 -9.33 44.08
CA MET A 1 -3.87 -9.22 42.60
C MET A 1 -3.36 -10.52 42.04
N ALA A 2 -4.05 -11.04 41.05
CA ALA A 2 -3.57 -12.25 40.37
C ALA A 2 -2.29 -11.89 39.58
N ALA A 3 -1.26 -12.71 39.73
CA ALA A 3 -0.05 -12.55 38.93
C ALA A 3 -0.38 -12.69 37.44
N VAL A 4 0.14 -11.78 36.64
CA VAL A 4 -0.05 -11.83 35.18
C VAL A 4 0.69 -13.06 34.65
N ASN A 5 -0.07 -13.99 34.08
CA ASN A 5 0.51 -15.18 33.48
C ASN A 5 0.89 -14.84 32.02
N ILE A 6 2.12 -14.46 31.83
CA ILE A 6 2.63 -14.07 30.51
C ILE A 6 2.55 -15.19 29.48
N THR A 7 2.75 -16.44 29.92
CA THR A 7 2.63 -17.59 29.03
C THR A 7 1.22 -17.72 28.46
N ALA A 8 0.21 -17.64 29.33
CA ALA A 8 -1.18 -17.69 28.89
C ALA A 8 -1.54 -16.53 27.94
N MET A 9 -0.99 -15.35 28.19
CA MET A 9 -1.21 -14.19 27.31
C MET A 9 -0.61 -14.40 25.92
N ILE A 10 0.61 -14.93 25.87
CA ILE A 10 1.27 -15.24 24.60
C ILE A 10 0.50 -16.32 23.84
N GLU A 11 0.07 -17.37 24.52
CA GLU A 11 -0.73 -18.44 23.92
C GLU A 11 -2.05 -17.91 23.33
N ARG A 12 -2.75 -17.06 24.07
CA ARG A 12 -3.99 -16.42 23.60
C ARG A 12 -3.75 -15.54 22.37
N TYR A 13 -2.67 -14.78 22.37
CA TYR A 13 -2.33 -13.95 21.23
C TYR A 13 -2.04 -14.80 19.99
N ILE A 14 -1.24 -15.85 20.12
CA ILE A 14 -0.91 -16.76 19.02
C ILE A 14 -2.17 -17.43 18.48
N ALA A 15 -3.05 -17.92 19.36
CA ALA A 15 -4.31 -18.55 18.95
C ALA A 15 -5.21 -17.58 18.18
N ALA A 16 -5.33 -16.35 18.67
CA ALA A 16 -6.11 -15.29 18.00
C ALA A 16 -5.52 -14.91 16.64
N ARG A 17 -4.20 -14.78 16.56
CA ARG A 17 -3.49 -14.49 15.32
C ARG A 17 -3.68 -15.60 14.28
N ASP A 18 -3.56 -16.85 14.71
CA ASP A 18 -3.76 -18.01 13.84
C ASP A 18 -5.19 -18.07 13.30
N MET A 19 -6.18 -17.81 14.15
CA MET A 19 -7.58 -17.76 13.74
C MET A 19 -7.83 -16.60 12.76
N LYS A 20 -7.26 -15.43 13.03
CA LYS A 20 -7.35 -14.28 12.13
C LYS A 20 -6.79 -14.63 10.74
N THR A 21 -5.60 -15.23 10.70
CA THR A 21 -4.97 -15.65 9.44
C THR A 21 -5.82 -16.64 8.67
N LYS A 22 -6.39 -17.62 9.39
CA LYS A 22 -7.27 -18.62 8.80
C LYS A 22 -8.53 -17.98 8.18
N LEU A 23 -9.16 -17.05 8.90
CA LEU A 23 -10.33 -16.32 8.40
C LEU A 23 -9.99 -15.42 7.22
N ASP A 24 -8.86 -14.72 7.26
CA ASP A 24 -8.40 -13.88 6.14
C ASP A 24 -8.18 -14.72 4.88
N ASN A 25 -7.53 -15.88 5.02
CA ASN A 25 -7.28 -16.77 3.90
C ASN A 25 -8.60 -17.37 3.33
N ALA A 26 -9.51 -17.79 4.19
CA ALA A 26 -10.81 -18.29 3.77
C ALA A 26 -11.64 -17.21 3.07
N HIS A 27 -11.58 -15.97 3.56
CA HIS A 27 -12.25 -14.83 2.96
C HIS A 27 -11.67 -14.48 1.58
N LYS A 28 -10.35 -14.44 1.46
CA LYS A 28 -9.67 -14.23 0.17
C LYS A 28 -10.06 -15.30 -0.84
N ALA A 29 -10.10 -16.57 -0.42
CA ALA A 29 -10.49 -17.67 -1.29
C ALA A 29 -11.93 -17.52 -1.81
N LYS A 30 -12.83 -16.97 -1.01
CA LYS A 30 -14.22 -16.68 -1.42
C LYS A 30 -14.32 -15.48 -2.36
N LEU A 31 -13.47 -14.48 -2.17
CA LEU A 31 -13.46 -13.26 -3.01
C LEU A 31 -12.84 -13.50 -4.37
N GLU A 32 -11.84 -14.37 -4.46
CA GLU A 32 -11.06 -14.61 -5.66
C GLU A 32 -11.91 -14.91 -6.91
N PRO A 33 -12.89 -15.85 -6.86
CA PRO A 33 -13.75 -16.08 -8.02
C PRO A 33 -14.59 -14.89 -8.44
N LEU A 34 -15.04 -14.08 -7.46
CA LEU A 34 -15.83 -12.88 -7.73
C LEU A 34 -14.98 -11.81 -8.39
N VAL A 35 -13.77 -11.60 -7.90
CA VAL A 35 -12.80 -10.64 -8.50
C VAL A 35 -12.48 -11.07 -9.92
N ALA A 36 -12.20 -12.36 -10.15
CA ALA A 36 -11.92 -12.90 -11.48
C ALA A 36 -13.09 -12.68 -12.44
N ALA A 37 -14.32 -12.90 -11.97
CA ALA A 37 -15.52 -12.67 -12.78
C ALA A 37 -15.71 -11.19 -13.11
N MET A 38 -15.45 -10.29 -12.16
CA MET A 38 -15.50 -8.85 -12.39
C MET A 38 -14.47 -8.41 -13.43
N GLU A 39 -13.23 -8.82 -13.29
CA GLU A 39 -12.15 -8.49 -14.23
C GLU A 39 -12.43 -8.99 -15.65
N LYS A 40 -12.95 -10.19 -15.77
CA LYS A 40 -13.35 -10.75 -17.06
C LYS A 40 -14.46 -9.94 -17.72
N THR A 41 -15.46 -9.53 -16.93
CA THR A 41 -16.58 -8.72 -17.42
C THR A 41 -16.12 -7.31 -17.76
N GLU A 42 -15.26 -6.70 -16.94
CA GLU A 42 -14.67 -5.38 -17.22
C GLU A 42 -13.93 -5.38 -18.56
N SER A 43 -13.10 -6.41 -18.79
CA SER A 43 -12.37 -6.54 -20.05
C SER A 43 -13.32 -6.67 -21.24
N ALA A 44 -14.38 -7.43 -21.10
CA ALA A 44 -15.38 -7.60 -22.16
C ALA A 44 -16.13 -6.29 -22.46
N ILE A 45 -16.48 -5.53 -21.42
CA ILE A 45 -17.14 -4.22 -21.57
C ILE A 45 -16.19 -3.22 -22.24
N LEU A 46 -14.93 -3.15 -21.81
CA LEU A 46 -13.93 -2.28 -22.44
C LEU A 46 -13.74 -2.60 -23.91
N GLU A 47 -13.66 -3.88 -24.26
CA GLU A 47 -13.56 -4.32 -25.64
C GLU A 47 -14.80 -3.91 -26.46
N PHE A 48 -15.98 -4.05 -25.90
CA PHE A 48 -17.23 -3.61 -26.53
C PHE A 48 -17.23 -2.11 -26.80
N LEU A 49 -16.84 -1.29 -25.79
CA LEU A 49 -16.75 0.16 -25.94
C LEU A 49 -15.74 0.56 -27.01
N ASP A 50 -14.57 -0.11 -27.03
CA ASP A 50 -13.52 0.14 -28.04
C ASP A 50 -14.00 -0.16 -29.46
N LYS A 51 -14.59 -1.34 -29.66
CA LYS A 51 -15.07 -1.76 -30.97
C LYS A 51 -16.17 -0.86 -31.53
N ASN A 52 -16.98 -0.28 -30.65
CA ASN A 52 -18.09 0.59 -31.04
C ASN A 52 -17.75 2.07 -30.96
N HIS A 53 -16.50 2.41 -30.67
CA HIS A 53 -16.03 3.81 -30.51
C HIS A 53 -16.89 4.61 -29.53
N MET A 54 -17.25 3.97 -28.39
CA MET A 54 -18.09 4.56 -27.36
C MET A 54 -17.27 4.85 -26.11
N ASP A 55 -17.56 5.94 -25.44
CA ASP A 55 -16.97 6.26 -24.15
C ASP A 55 -17.81 5.74 -22.98
N SER A 56 -19.09 5.51 -23.22
CA SER A 56 -20.02 5.02 -22.18
C SER A 56 -21.16 4.21 -22.80
N ALA A 57 -21.73 3.35 -21.99
CA ALA A 57 -22.94 2.61 -22.32
C ALA A 57 -23.87 2.60 -21.10
N LYS A 58 -25.13 2.92 -21.30
CA LYS A 58 -26.13 2.98 -20.23
C LYS A 58 -27.24 1.95 -20.48
N CYS A 59 -27.65 1.28 -19.41
CA CYS A 59 -28.81 0.39 -19.39
C CYS A 59 -29.56 0.56 -18.06
N GLU A 60 -30.63 -0.19 -17.87
CA GLU A 60 -31.42 -0.15 -16.65
C GLU A 60 -30.62 -0.52 -15.40
N ALA A 61 -29.62 -1.41 -15.54
CA ALA A 61 -28.76 -1.84 -14.43
C ALA A 61 -27.74 -0.79 -14.00
N GLY A 62 -27.37 0.11 -14.91
CA GLY A 62 -26.35 1.14 -14.62
C GLY A 62 -25.68 1.66 -15.86
N THR A 63 -24.61 2.38 -15.65
CA THR A 63 -23.79 2.98 -16.71
C THR A 63 -22.36 2.52 -16.60
N ALA A 64 -21.82 1.95 -17.69
CA ALA A 64 -20.39 1.69 -17.82
C ALA A 64 -19.75 2.83 -18.59
N TYR A 65 -18.69 3.41 -18.08
CA TYR A 65 -17.97 4.48 -18.77
C TYR A 65 -16.46 4.25 -18.67
N ARG A 66 -15.77 4.65 -19.73
CA ARG A 66 -14.32 4.56 -19.78
C ARG A 66 -13.71 5.65 -18.91
N ALA A 67 -12.78 5.29 -18.04
CA ALA A 67 -11.95 6.21 -17.28
C ALA A 67 -10.49 5.95 -17.63
N SER A 68 -9.73 7.03 -17.74
CA SER A 68 -8.27 6.94 -17.95
C SER A 68 -7.55 7.16 -16.64
N LYS A 69 -6.63 6.27 -16.31
CA LYS A 69 -5.69 6.45 -15.21
C LYS A 69 -4.33 6.73 -15.78
N THR A 70 -3.71 7.80 -15.33
CA THR A 70 -2.33 8.10 -15.68
C THR A 70 -1.40 7.62 -14.57
N SER A 71 -0.23 7.14 -14.94
CA SER A 71 0.83 6.83 -13.99
C SER A 71 2.11 7.46 -14.47
N ALA A 72 2.92 7.91 -13.53
CA ALA A 72 4.22 8.48 -13.81
C ALA A 72 5.25 7.85 -12.87
N THR A 73 6.29 7.32 -13.43
CA THR A 73 7.38 6.70 -12.68
C THR A 73 8.72 7.25 -13.19
N VAL A 74 9.71 7.28 -12.32
CA VAL A 74 11.06 7.69 -12.70
C VAL A 74 11.80 6.48 -13.24
N HIS A 75 12.21 6.52 -14.53
CA HIS A 75 13.00 5.46 -15.12
C HIS A 75 14.50 5.83 -15.21
N ASP A 76 14.81 7.12 -15.16
CA ASP A 76 16.18 7.65 -15.11
C ASP A 76 16.20 8.79 -14.08
N PHE A 77 16.65 8.46 -12.87
CA PHE A 77 16.64 9.38 -11.75
C PHE A 77 17.55 10.58 -11.98
N ASP A 78 18.73 10.36 -12.56
CA ASP A 78 19.71 11.43 -12.78
C ASP A 78 19.18 12.46 -13.79
N ALA A 79 18.61 11.98 -14.89
CA ALA A 79 17.99 12.85 -15.89
C ALA A 79 16.82 13.63 -15.31
N PHE A 80 15.99 12.99 -14.48
CA PHE A 80 14.88 13.66 -13.81
C PHE A 80 15.36 14.73 -12.83
N MET A 81 16.40 14.44 -12.05
CA MET A 81 16.97 15.40 -11.09
C MET A 81 17.63 16.58 -11.80
N ASP A 82 18.26 16.37 -12.95
CA ASP A 82 18.77 17.46 -13.78
C ASP A 82 17.65 18.39 -14.24
N PHE A 83 16.53 17.82 -14.69
CA PHE A 83 15.33 18.59 -15.05
C PHE A 83 14.82 19.40 -13.85
N VAL A 84 14.73 18.78 -12.66
CA VAL A 84 14.25 19.45 -11.44
C VAL A 84 15.15 20.66 -11.10
N ARG A 85 16.47 20.48 -11.15
CA ARG A 85 17.44 21.55 -10.84
C ARG A 85 17.39 22.68 -11.87
N GLU A 86 17.38 22.35 -13.17
CA GLU A 86 17.40 23.33 -14.26
C GLU A 86 16.12 24.18 -14.30
N ASN A 87 14.99 23.61 -13.90
CA ASN A 87 13.68 24.27 -13.96
C ASN A 87 13.15 24.70 -12.60
N ASP A 88 13.93 24.55 -11.54
CA ASP A 88 13.48 24.79 -10.16
C ASP A 88 12.15 24.08 -9.85
N ALA A 89 12.03 22.85 -10.34
CA ALA A 89 10.80 22.06 -10.34
C ALA A 89 10.68 21.12 -9.15
N TRP A 90 11.07 21.57 -7.96
CA TRP A 90 11.05 20.78 -6.73
C TRP A 90 9.65 20.25 -6.37
N HIS A 91 8.61 20.90 -6.85
CA HIS A 91 7.21 20.48 -6.65
C HIS A 91 6.85 19.18 -7.37
N PHE A 92 7.69 18.66 -8.29
CA PHE A 92 7.54 17.33 -8.88
C PHE A 92 7.93 16.21 -7.91
N LEU A 93 8.63 16.53 -6.83
CA LEU A 93 9.05 15.55 -5.84
C LEU A 93 8.00 15.41 -4.74
N GLU A 94 7.79 14.18 -4.30
CA GLU A 94 6.94 13.93 -3.13
C GLU A 94 7.63 14.39 -1.85
N LYS A 95 6.86 14.98 -0.94
CA LYS A 95 7.35 15.49 0.34
C LYS A 95 7.49 14.35 1.36
N ARG A 96 8.34 13.40 1.07
CA ARG A 96 8.57 12.24 1.90
C ARG A 96 10.07 12.04 2.16
N VAL A 97 10.41 11.80 3.42
CA VAL A 97 11.80 11.53 3.81
C VAL A 97 12.06 10.02 3.86
N ALA A 98 13.27 9.62 3.51
CA ALA A 98 13.71 8.23 3.65
C ALA A 98 14.08 7.97 5.13
N LYS A 99 13.27 7.17 5.81
CA LYS A 99 13.45 6.86 7.23
C LYS A 99 14.85 6.31 7.55
N THR A 100 15.36 5.41 6.74
CA THR A 100 16.68 4.80 6.94
C THR A 100 17.80 5.84 6.95
N GLN A 101 17.73 6.82 6.04
CA GLN A 101 18.71 7.91 5.97
C GLN A 101 18.63 8.82 7.18
N VAL A 102 17.43 9.07 7.70
CA VAL A 102 17.23 9.84 8.94
C VAL A 102 17.80 9.07 10.13
N ASP A 103 17.55 7.76 10.21
CA ASP A 103 18.10 6.90 11.27
C ASP A 103 19.64 6.95 11.29
N GLU A 104 20.27 6.85 10.12
CA GLU A 104 21.74 6.92 9.99
C GLU A 104 22.29 8.30 10.41
N TYR A 105 21.63 9.37 9.95
CA TYR A 105 22.03 10.72 10.30
C TYR A 105 21.97 10.96 11.83
N VAL A 106 20.88 10.53 12.46
CA VAL A 106 20.70 10.64 13.92
C VAL A 106 21.76 9.84 14.67
N ALA A 107 22.09 8.64 14.18
CA ALA A 107 23.13 7.79 14.79
C ALA A 107 24.50 8.45 14.75
N ILE A 108 24.84 9.14 13.65
CA ILE A 108 26.15 9.79 13.45
C ILE A 108 26.21 11.14 14.16
N HIS A 109 25.22 11.99 13.99
CA HIS A 109 25.25 13.40 14.41
C HIS A 109 24.58 13.66 15.77
N LYS A 110 23.82 12.68 16.31
CA LYS A 110 23.06 12.82 17.57
C LYS A 110 22.07 13.98 17.55
N ASP A 111 21.60 14.38 16.39
CA ASP A 111 20.68 15.50 16.18
C ASP A 111 19.79 15.19 14.97
N LEU A 112 18.70 15.92 14.82
CA LEU A 112 17.77 15.76 13.70
C LEU A 112 18.03 16.78 12.60
N PRO A 113 17.87 16.40 11.32
CA PRO A 113 17.79 17.41 10.26
C PRO A 113 16.64 18.37 10.52
N PRO A 114 16.80 19.67 10.18
CA PRO A 114 15.73 20.64 10.36
C PRO A 114 14.44 20.24 9.65
N GLY A 115 13.30 20.43 10.29
CA GLY A 115 11.99 20.17 9.72
C GLY A 115 11.53 18.71 9.77
N ILE A 116 12.27 17.84 10.44
CA ILE A 116 11.94 16.42 10.56
C ILE A 116 11.35 16.12 11.94
N ASN A 117 10.20 15.46 11.96
CA ASN A 117 9.69 14.82 13.15
C ASN A 117 10.21 13.40 13.22
N TYR A 118 10.82 13.04 14.35
CA TYR A 118 11.40 11.73 14.55
C TYR A 118 10.93 11.16 15.87
N THR A 119 10.20 10.04 15.80
CA THR A 119 9.67 9.39 17.00
C THR A 119 10.05 7.91 16.98
N ARG A 120 10.38 7.41 18.17
CA ARG A 120 10.55 5.98 18.41
C ARG A 120 9.39 5.49 19.24
N MET A 121 8.69 4.49 18.74
CA MET A 121 7.62 3.84 19.48
C MET A 121 8.00 2.38 19.74
N ALA A 122 7.83 1.93 20.97
CA ALA A 122 7.99 0.52 21.28
C ALA A 122 6.85 -0.27 20.63
N SER A 123 7.19 -1.34 19.94
CA SER A 123 6.23 -2.28 19.39
C SER A 123 6.55 -3.68 19.90
N LEU A 124 5.51 -4.49 20.02
CA LEU A 124 5.65 -5.86 20.50
C LEU A 124 5.60 -6.83 19.30
N ASN A 125 6.59 -7.70 19.24
CA ASN A 125 6.61 -8.80 18.28
C ASN A 125 6.51 -10.12 19.07
N ILE A 126 5.62 -10.99 18.65
CA ILE A 126 5.46 -12.32 19.25
C ILE A 126 5.79 -13.36 18.18
N ARG A 127 6.78 -14.17 18.47
CA ARG A 127 7.16 -15.30 17.62
C ARG A 127 6.77 -16.61 18.28
N ARG A 128 6.37 -17.56 17.45
CA ARG A 128 6.13 -18.93 17.91
C ARG A 128 7.48 -19.55 18.30
N ALA A 129 7.46 -20.37 19.34
CA ALA A 129 8.62 -21.17 19.73
C ALA A 129 9.01 -22.14 18.59
N THR A 130 10.31 -22.30 18.38
CA THR A 130 10.86 -23.24 17.39
C THR A 130 11.09 -24.61 18.03
#